data_e10951d16889c43eeebaea47c96544b2
#
_entry.id   e10951d16889c43eeebaea47c96544b2
#
_cell.length_a   1.000
_cell.length_b   1.000
_cell.length_c   1.000
_cell.angle_alpha   90.00
_cell.angle_beta   90.00
_cell.angle_gamma   90.00
#
_symmetry.space_group_name_H-M   'P 1'
#
loop_
_entity.id
_entity.type
_entity.pdbx_description
1 polymer ?
#
loop_
_entity_poly.entity_id
_entity_poly.type
_entity_poly.pdbx_seq_one_letter_code
_entity_poly.pdbx_strand_id
1 'polypeptide(L)'
;MEININCDLGEKSKLHSNESDPELLKIVNSANIACGYHAGDENTMSEVIKISKNNGVSIGAHPSFKDPENFGRERMNLSDSEIRKLIIDQYEILENIAIKHGENVTHIKPHGALNNMACEDIELATTLAKAINEISKELIYLVPTGSKMEEAAKKLNMKIACEIFADRNYEDDGNLVSRKKPHALITNPDEAKKHVLSMVKNQALNCHSGKQIPCEIDSVCIHGDNVSSLNTAKSIKLNLVENGLILKPLSAMKKFN
;
A
#
# COMPACT_ATOMS: atom_id res chain seq x y z
N MET A 1 19.42 5.89 -5.82
CA MET A 1 18.00 5.71 -6.19
C MET A 1 17.16 5.96 -4.96
N GLU A 2 16.04 6.71 -5.09
CA GLU A 2 15.07 6.88 -4.03
C GLU A 2 14.09 5.70 -4.03
N ILE A 3 13.65 5.28 -2.84
CA ILE A 3 12.67 4.22 -2.63
C ILE A 3 11.82 4.54 -1.40
N ASN A 4 10.58 4.13 -1.41
CA ASN A 4 9.66 4.26 -0.30
C ASN A 4 9.45 2.91 0.42
N ILE A 5 9.19 2.95 1.72
CA ILE A 5 8.65 1.80 2.46
C ILE A 5 7.29 2.23 3.00
N ASN A 6 6.25 1.48 2.67
CA ASN A 6 4.89 1.71 3.14
C ASN A 6 4.37 0.54 3.98
N CYS A 7 3.37 0.81 4.81
CA CYS A 7 2.66 -0.20 5.59
C CYS A 7 1.19 0.19 5.72
N ASP A 8 0.30 -0.82 5.75
CA ASP A 8 -1.10 -0.66 6.05
C ASP A 8 -1.27 -0.60 7.57
N LEU A 9 -1.91 0.45 8.09
CA LEU A 9 -1.93 0.83 9.51
C LEU A 9 -3.31 1.34 9.91
N GLY A 10 -3.55 1.41 11.23
CA GLY A 10 -4.84 1.81 11.75
C GLY A 10 -5.94 0.77 11.53
N GLU A 11 -5.56 -0.46 11.26
CA GLU A 11 -6.47 -1.56 10.92
C GLU A 11 -7.03 -2.28 12.16
N LYS A 12 -7.27 -1.53 13.24
CA LYS A 12 -7.88 -2.07 14.45
C LYS A 12 -9.26 -2.64 14.17
N SER A 13 -9.44 -3.93 14.45
CA SER A 13 -10.68 -4.67 14.24
C SER A 13 -10.80 -5.85 15.20
N LYS A 14 -11.88 -6.64 15.10
CA LYS A 14 -12.01 -7.91 15.81
C LYS A 14 -10.95 -8.94 15.40
N LEU A 15 -10.42 -8.83 14.19
CA LEU A 15 -9.49 -9.79 13.58
C LEU A 15 -8.03 -9.36 13.68
N HIS A 16 -7.78 -8.05 13.84
CA HIS A 16 -6.43 -7.47 13.84
C HIS A 16 -6.25 -6.51 14.99
N SER A 17 -5.10 -6.61 15.66
CA SER A 17 -4.61 -5.64 16.62
C SER A 17 -3.74 -4.61 15.90
N ASN A 18 -3.79 -3.34 16.32
CA ASN A 18 -2.90 -2.28 15.86
C ASN A 18 -1.78 -1.94 16.85
N GLU A 19 -1.46 -2.85 17.77
CA GLU A 19 -0.45 -2.61 18.81
C GLU A 19 0.97 -2.39 18.26
N SER A 20 1.27 -2.92 17.06
CA SER A 20 2.56 -2.74 16.38
C SER A 20 2.69 -1.43 15.62
N ASP A 21 1.59 -0.70 15.36
CA ASP A 21 1.58 0.51 14.56
C ASP A 21 2.59 1.58 15.01
N PRO A 22 2.72 1.89 16.33
CA PRO A 22 3.70 2.88 16.77
C PRO A 22 5.14 2.51 16.45
N GLU A 23 5.49 1.23 16.48
CA GLU A 23 6.84 0.76 16.15
C GLU A 23 7.07 0.71 14.63
N LEU A 24 6.04 0.33 13.85
CA LEU A 24 6.09 0.37 12.38
C LEU A 24 6.28 1.78 11.86
N LEU A 25 5.60 2.77 12.46
CA LEU A 25 5.73 4.18 12.09
C LEU A 25 7.12 4.78 12.33
N LYS A 26 7.98 4.14 13.12
CA LYS A 26 9.42 4.49 13.24
C LYS A 26 10.27 3.90 12.10
N ILE A 27 9.71 2.96 11.35
CA ILE A 27 10.42 2.22 10.31
C ILE A 27 10.03 2.71 8.92
N VAL A 28 8.73 2.84 8.65
CA VAL A 28 8.19 3.18 7.33
C VAL A 28 8.34 4.65 6.99
N ASN A 29 8.11 4.99 5.72
CA ASN A 29 8.12 6.35 5.22
C ASN A 29 6.71 6.82 4.81
N SER A 30 5.78 5.89 4.57
CA SER A 30 4.40 6.17 4.24
C SER A 30 3.46 5.21 4.96
N ALA A 31 2.35 5.73 5.47
CA ALA A 31 1.30 4.99 6.16
C ALA A 31 0.02 4.98 5.31
N ASN A 32 -0.52 3.80 5.01
CA ASN A 32 -1.84 3.66 4.39
C ASN A 32 -2.84 3.43 5.52
N ILE A 33 -3.64 4.42 5.84
CA ILE A 33 -4.48 4.43 7.06
C ILE A 33 -5.89 3.95 6.71
N ALA A 34 -6.36 2.90 7.41
CA ALA A 34 -7.72 2.39 7.31
C ALA A 34 -8.76 3.48 7.59
N CYS A 35 -9.79 3.56 6.73
CA CYS A 35 -10.76 4.66 6.72
C CYS A 35 -12.12 4.28 7.33
N GLY A 36 -12.17 3.27 8.20
CA GLY A 36 -13.35 2.90 8.97
C GLY A 36 -14.31 1.91 8.30
N TYR A 37 -14.12 1.56 7.01
CA TYR A 37 -15.05 0.65 6.31
C TYR A 37 -14.71 -0.82 6.53
N HIS A 38 -13.44 -1.20 6.52
CA HIS A 38 -13.00 -2.56 6.84
C HIS A 38 -12.42 -2.66 8.24
N ALA A 39 -11.80 -1.59 8.72
CA ALA A 39 -11.15 -1.50 10.02
C ALA A 39 -10.95 -0.04 10.43
N GLY A 40 -10.54 0.16 11.69
CA GLY A 40 -10.26 1.46 12.26
C GLY A 40 -11.51 2.26 12.63
N ASP A 41 -11.27 3.34 13.35
CA ASP A 41 -12.26 4.35 13.75
C ASP A 41 -11.59 5.73 13.81
N GLU A 42 -12.37 6.80 14.09
CA GLU A 42 -11.86 8.17 14.15
C GLU A 42 -10.70 8.32 15.16
N ASN A 43 -10.78 7.63 16.30
CA ASN A 43 -9.73 7.70 17.32
C ASN A 43 -8.44 7.02 16.84
N THR A 44 -8.57 5.85 16.22
CA THR A 44 -7.45 5.10 15.66
C THR A 44 -6.76 5.88 14.52
N MET A 45 -7.54 6.45 13.59
CA MET A 45 -7.02 7.33 12.53
C MET A 45 -6.27 8.53 13.11
N SER A 46 -6.87 9.23 14.08
CA SER A 46 -6.27 10.37 14.77
C SER A 46 -4.96 10.02 15.46
N GLU A 47 -4.87 8.87 16.11
CA GLU A 47 -3.65 8.40 16.78
C GLU A 47 -2.55 8.11 15.77
N VAL A 48 -2.85 7.34 14.73
CA VAL A 48 -1.88 7.00 13.67
C VAL A 48 -1.37 8.26 12.96
N ILE A 49 -2.25 9.24 12.67
CA ILE A 49 -1.86 10.52 12.07
C ILE A 49 -0.88 11.28 12.97
N LYS A 50 -1.15 11.38 14.27
CA LYS A 50 -0.25 12.06 15.23
C LYS A 50 1.13 11.42 15.27
N ILE A 51 1.19 10.09 15.31
CA ILE A 51 2.46 9.36 15.36
C ILE A 51 3.18 9.50 14.01
N SER A 52 2.47 9.43 12.89
CA SER A 52 3.02 9.65 11.53
C SER A 52 3.68 11.02 11.42
N LYS A 53 2.98 12.08 11.84
CA LYS A 53 3.53 13.45 11.87
C LYS A 53 4.83 13.55 12.65
N ASN A 54 4.87 12.98 13.85
CA ASN A 54 6.05 13.04 14.72
C ASN A 54 7.26 12.27 14.14
N ASN A 55 7.02 11.31 13.25
CA ASN A 55 8.07 10.51 12.60
C ASN A 55 8.36 10.94 11.15
N GLY A 56 7.71 11.98 10.63
CA GLY A 56 7.89 12.42 9.25
C GLY A 56 7.40 11.41 8.21
N VAL A 57 6.36 10.62 8.56
CA VAL A 57 5.74 9.61 7.71
C VAL A 57 4.59 10.24 6.94
N SER A 58 4.55 10.09 5.62
CA SER A 58 3.45 10.61 4.81
C SER A 58 2.16 9.79 5.03
N ILE A 59 1.03 10.49 4.98
CA ILE A 59 -0.29 9.94 5.27
C ILE A 59 -1.01 9.64 3.97
N GLY A 60 -1.58 8.44 3.85
CA GLY A 60 -2.40 7.99 2.74
C GLY A 60 -3.69 7.33 3.18
N ALA A 61 -4.72 7.41 2.34
CA ALA A 61 -5.98 6.75 2.55
C ALA A 61 -5.92 5.28 2.09
N HIS A 62 -6.51 4.39 2.91
CA HIS A 62 -6.58 2.95 2.62
C HIS A 62 -8.03 2.47 2.50
N PRO A 63 -8.75 2.91 1.43
CA PRO A 63 -10.17 2.62 1.27
C PRO A 63 -10.42 1.16 0.88
N SER A 64 -11.54 0.62 1.36
CA SER A 64 -11.96 -0.76 1.15
C SER A 64 -13.45 -0.86 0.89
N PHE A 65 -13.92 -2.04 0.52
CA PHE A 65 -15.33 -2.38 0.64
C PHE A 65 -15.81 -2.24 2.09
N LYS A 66 -17.08 -1.91 2.27
CA LYS A 66 -17.69 -1.82 3.61
C LYS A 66 -17.98 -3.22 4.14
N ASP A 67 -16.96 -3.87 4.65
CA ASP A 67 -16.97 -5.27 5.09
C ASP A 67 -16.11 -5.46 6.35
N PRO A 68 -16.52 -4.90 7.50
CA PRO A 68 -15.75 -5.02 8.74
C PRO A 68 -15.69 -6.45 9.29
N GLU A 69 -16.66 -7.30 8.97
CA GLU A 69 -16.70 -8.67 9.47
C GLU A 69 -15.66 -9.58 8.80
N ASN A 70 -15.34 -9.34 7.52
CA ASN A 70 -14.32 -10.08 6.78
C ASN A 70 -13.08 -9.23 6.45
N PHE A 71 -12.93 -8.10 7.15
CA PHE A 71 -11.77 -7.23 6.99
C PHE A 71 -11.57 -6.74 5.55
N GLY A 72 -12.67 -6.44 4.83
CA GLY A 72 -12.62 -5.98 3.44
C GLY A 72 -12.10 -7.01 2.44
N ARG A 73 -12.10 -8.30 2.78
CA ARG A 73 -11.55 -9.38 1.95
C ARG A 73 -12.59 -10.13 1.11
N GLU A 74 -13.88 -9.87 1.32
CA GLU A 74 -14.95 -10.42 0.48
C GLU A 74 -15.10 -9.63 -0.81
N ARG A 75 -15.21 -10.35 -1.93
CA ARG A 75 -15.45 -9.74 -3.25
C ARG A 75 -16.88 -9.23 -3.34
N MET A 76 -17.05 -7.97 -3.72
CA MET A 76 -18.35 -7.32 -3.89
C MET A 76 -18.49 -6.78 -5.30
N ASN A 77 -19.68 -6.95 -5.89
CA ASN A 77 -20.04 -6.35 -7.16
C ASN A 77 -20.81 -5.06 -6.89
N LEU A 78 -20.17 -3.95 -7.11
CA LEU A 78 -20.72 -2.60 -6.99
C LEU A 78 -20.72 -1.91 -8.35
N SER A 79 -21.67 -1.04 -8.58
CA SER A 79 -21.70 -0.17 -9.76
C SER A 79 -20.56 0.87 -9.71
N ASP A 80 -20.23 1.44 -10.86
CA ASP A 80 -19.22 2.51 -10.96
C ASP A 80 -19.53 3.69 -10.03
N SER A 81 -20.80 4.06 -9.89
CA SER A 81 -21.22 5.14 -9.00
C SER A 81 -21.05 4.79 -7.52
N GLU A 82 -21.26 3.54 -7.13
CA GLU A 82 -21.04 3.06 -5.77
C GLU A 82 -19.54 2.99 -5.45
N ILE A 83 -18.73 2.49 -6.37
CA ILE A 83 -17.25 2.48 -6.23
C ILE A 83 -16.73 3.91 -6.10
N ARG A 84 -17.17 4.82 -6.99
CA ARG A 84 -16.78 6.24 -6.92
C ARG A 84 -17.11 6.84 -5.55
N LYS A 85 -18.37 6.66 -5.10
CA LYS A 85 -18.80 7.15 -3.78
C LYS A 85 -17.99 6.53 -2.65
N LEU A 86 -17.74 5.23 -2.68
CA LEU A 86 -16.97 4.50 -1.68
C LEU A 86 -15.55 5.07 -1.52
N ILE A 87 -14.88 5.41 -2.62
CA ILE A 87 -13.52 5.98 -2.59
C ILE A 87 -13.55 7.40 -2.03
N ILE A 88 -14.45 8.23 -2.51
CA ILE A 88 -14.54 9.65 -2.11
C ILE A 88 -14.90 9.75 -0.62
N ASP A 89 -15.94 9.03 -0.16
CA ASP A 89 -16.38 9.07 1.24
C ASP A 89 -15.23 8.71 2.21
N GLN A 90 -14.48 7.66 1.91
CA GLN A 90 -13.40 7.19 2.76
C GLN A 90 -12.18 8.14 2.75
N TYR A 91 -11.86 8.70 1.58
CA TYR A 91 -10.85 9.74 1.48
C TYR A 91 -11.22 10.95 2.35
N GLU A 92 -12.45 11.46 2.21
CA GLU A 92 -12.95 12.63 2.95
C GLU A 92 -12.95 12.39 4.47
N ILE A 93 -13.30 11.18 4.92
CA ILE A 93 -13.23 10.82 6.34
C ILE A 93 -11.81 11.03 6.87
N LEU A 94 -10.81 10.46 6.20
CA LEU A 94 -9.42 10.56 6.66
C LEU A 94 -8.86 11.97 6.51
N GLU A 95 -9.13 12.65 5.37
CA GLU A 95 -8.66 14.01 5.11
C GLU A 95 -9.17 15.00 6.16
N ASN A 96 -10.46 14.91 6.52
CA ASN A 96 -11.04 15.76 7.56
C ASN A 96 -10.36 15.56 8.93
N ILE A 97 -9.90 14.35 9.24
CA ILE A 97 -9.15 14.08 10.47
C ILE A 97 -7.71 14.60 10.34
N ALA A 98 -7.07 14.39 9.18
CA ALA A 98 -5.70 14.85 8.92
C ALA A 98 -5.60 16.38 9.06
N ILE A 99 -6.55 17.13 8.48
CA ILE A 99 -6.61 18.59 8.57
C ILE A 99 -6.69 19.07 10.04
N LYS A 100 -7.46 18.40 10.91
CA LYS A 100 -7.53 18.74 12.35
C LYS A 100 -6.16 18.64 13.04
N HIS A 101 -5.24 17.82 12.48
CA HIS A 101 -3.87 17.65 12.98
C HIS A 101 -2.84 18.50 12.22
N GLY A 102 -3.26 19.35 11.28
CA GLY A 102 -2.38 20.16 10.44
C GLY A 102 -1.57 19.33 9.44
N GLU A 103 -2.17 18.23 8.97
CA GLU A 103 -1.64 17.34 7.95
C GLU A 103 -2.62 17.22 6.78
N ASN A 104 -2.21 16.57 5.70
CA ASN A 104 -3.04 16.26 4.55
C ASN A 104 -2.77 14.84 4.03
N VAL A 105 -3.76 14.25 3.38
CA VAL A 105 -3.60 12.96 2.71
C VAL A 105 -2.84 13.16 1.40
N THR A 106 -1.71 12.48 1.23
CA THR A 106 -0.80 12.66 0.08
C THR A 106 -0.92 11.56 -0.96
N HIS A 107 -1.43 10.40 -0.56
CA HIS A 107 -1.56 9.21 -1.43
C HIS A 107 -2.78 8.39 -1.07
N ILE A 108 -3.12 7.46 -1.96
CA ILE A 108 -4.23 6.55 -1.78
C ILE A 108 -3.87 5.16 -2.29
N LYS A 109 -4.23 4.14 -1.51
CA LYS A 109 -3.99 2.73 -1.79
C LYS A 109 -5.24 1.92 -1.42
N PRO A 110 -5.97 1.32 -2.36
CA PRO A 110 -7.09 0.45 -2.04
C PRO A 110 -6.67 -0.79 -1.24
N HIS A 111 -7.56 -1.25 -0.36
CA HIS A 111 -7.35 -2.41 0.50
C HIS A 111 -8.04 -3.68 -0.03
N GLY A 112 -7.48 -4.82 0.32
CA GLY A 112 -8.12 -6.14 0.35
C GLY A 112 -8.71 -6.57 -0.99
N ALA A 113 -9.99 -7.01 -0.98
CA ALA A 113 -10.65 -7.52 -2.18
C ALA A 113 -10.80 -6.45 -3.26
N LEU A 114 -11.02 -5.18 -2.88
CA LEU A 114 -11.12 -4.07 -3.82
C LEU A 114 -9.82 -3.90 -4.63
N ASN A 115 -8.68 -3.91 -3.94
CA ASN A 115 -7.36 -3.85 -4.59
C ASN A 115 -7.12 -5.07 -5.50
N ASN A 116 -7.37 -6.28 -4.99
CA ASN A 116 -7.12 -7.51 -5.75
C ASN A 116 -7.98 -7.61 -7.01
N MET A 117 -9.26 -7.25 -6.91
CA MET A 117 -10.17 -7.22 -8.08
C MET A 117 -9.71 -6.20 -9.11
N ALA A 118 -9.31 -5.00 -8.67
CA ALA A 118 -8.82 -3.96 -9.56
C ALA A 118 -7.46 -4.30 -10.22
N CYS A 119 -6.62 -5.11 -9.57
CA CYS A 119 -5.41 -5.63 -10.20
C CYS A 119 -5.68 -6.56 -11.39
N GLU A 120 -6.83 -7.24 -11.37
CA GLU A 120 -7.23 -8.25 -12.38
C GLU A 120 -8.14 -7.67 -13.46
N ASP A 121 -8.93 -6.63 -13.13
CA ASP A 121 -10.00 -6.08 -13.96
C ASP A 121 -9.73 -4.63 -14.36
N ILE A 122 -9.56 -4.38 -15.65
CA ILE A 122 -9.25 -3.04 -16.19
C ILE A 122 -10.43 -2.07 -16.08
N GLU A 123 -11.68 -2.54 -16.07
CA GLU A 123 -12.85 -1.68 -15.97
C GLU A 123 -12.97 -1.15 -14.54
N LEU A 124 -12.87 -2.02 -13.55
CA LEU A 124 -12.83 -1.63 -12.14
C LEU A 124 -11.61 -0.74 -11.84
N ALA A 125 -10.42 -1.11 -12.35
CA ALA A 125 -9.22 -0.29 -12.22
C ALA A 125 -9.39 1.12 -12.79
N THR A 126 -10.07 1.24 -13.94
CA THR A 126 -10.36 2.52 -14.57
C THR A 126 -11.36 3.34 -13.76
N THR A 127 -12.38 2.69 -13.18
CA THR A 127 -13.36 3.35 -12.31
C THR A 127 -12.70 3.89 -11.04
N LEU A 128 -11.84 3.10 -10.40
CA LEU A 128 -11.03 3.54 -9.24
C LEU A 128 -10.13 4.73 -9.59
N ALA A 129 -9.37 4.59 -10.68
CA ALA A 129 -8.44 5.63 -11.12
C ALA A 129 -9.18 6.96 -11.43
N LYS A 130 -10.35 6.91 -12.07
CA LYS A 130 -11.18 8.10 -12.31
C LYS A 130 -11.67 8.72 -11.01
N ALA A 131 -12.16 7.91 -10.06
CA ALA A 131 -12.62 8.40 -8.76
C ALA A 131 -11.51 9.10 -7.98
N ILE A 132 -10.29 8.53 -7.97
CA ILE A 132 -9.13 9.12 -7.30
C ILE A 132 -8.69 10.41 -7.99
N ASN A 133 -8.63 10.42 -9.32
CA ASN A 133 -8.23 11.59 -10.10
C ASN A 133 -9.23 12.77 -9.98
N GLU A 134 -10.49 12.46 -9.69
CA GLU A 134 -11.54 13.45 -9.40
C GLU A 134 -11.33 14.14 -8.05
N ILE A 135 -10.85 13.41 -7.04
CA ILE A 135 -10.52 13.98 -5.72
C ILE A 135 -9.41 15.00 -5.87
N SER A 136 -8.27 14.61 -6.43
CA SER A 136 -7.15 15.48 -6.71
C SER A 136 -6.16 14.86 -7.68
N LYS A 137 -5.69 15.66 -8.64
CA LYS A 137 -4.60 15.27 -9.55
C LYS A 137 -3.24 15.19 -8.86
N GLU A 138 -3.12 15.77 -7.68
CA GLU A 138 -1.89 15.78 -6.89
C GLU A 138 -1.74 14.51 -6.03
N LEU A 139 -2.83 13.77 -5.80
CA LEU A 139 -2.77 12.50 -5.06
C LEU A 139 -1.91 11.48 -5.80
N ILE A 140 -1.00 10.86 -5.06
CA ILE A 140 -0.20 9.75 -5.57
C ILE A 140 -1.02 8.47 -5.43
N TYR A 141 -1.31 7.82 -6.55
CA TYR A 141 -1.97 6.52 -6.55
C TYR A 141 -0.93 5.41 -6.36
N LEU A 142 -0.94 4.76 -5.20
CA LEU A 142 -0.04 3.64 -4.87
C LEU A 142 -0.66 2.36 -5.41
N VAL A 143 -0.01 1.74 -6.38
CA VAL A 143 -0.55 0.61 -7.14
C VAL A 143 0.44 -0.56 -7.18
N PRO A 144 -0.02 -1.81 -7.11
CA PRO A 144 0.84 -2.97 -7.36
C PRO A 144 1.43 -2.90 -8.77
N THR A 145 2.76 -3.05 -8.87
CA THR A 145 3.47 -2.99 -10.14
C THR A 145 3.01 -4.11 -11.09
N GLY A 146 2.89 -3.81 -12.38
CA GLY A 146 2.42 -4.75 -13.41
C GLY A 146 0.92 -5.00 -13.44
N SER A 147 0.14 -4.37 -12.55
CA SER A 147 -1.31 -4.59 -12.43
C SER A 147 -2.15 -3.80 -13.43
N LYS A 148 -3.44 -4.16 -13.56
CA LYS A 148 -4.41 -3.36 -14.32
C LYS A 148 -4.64 -1.98 -13.70
N MET A 149 -4.38 -1.81 -12.41
CA MET A 149 -4.44 -0.51 -11.73
C MET A 149 -3.34 0.43 -12.27
N GLU A 150 -2.12 -0.08 -12.41
CA GLU A 150 -1.02 0.68 -13.03
C GLU A 150 -1.35 1.06 -14.48
N GLU A 151 -1.87 0.10 -15.27
CA GLU A 151 -2.26 0.34 -16.67
C GLU A 151 -3.33 1.43 -16.78
N ALA A 152 -4.39 1.36 -15.97
CA ALA A 152 -5.47 2.35 -15.95
C ALA A 152 -5.00 3.74 -15.54
N ALA A 153 -4.19 3.83 -14.48
CA ALA A 153 -3.67 5.08 -13.96
C ALA A 153 -2.70 5.77 -14.94
N LYS A 154 -1.84 4.99 -15.63
CA LYS A 154 -0.97 5.51 -16.70
C LYS A 154 -1.76 6.09 -17.87
N LYS A 155 -2.85 5.43 -18.28
CA LYS A 155 -3.75 5.95 -19.34
C LYS A 155 -4.40 7.29 -18.98
N LEU A 156 -4.58 7.56 -17.69
CA LEU A 156 -5.13 8.82 -17.16
C LEU A 156 -4.06 9.85 -16.80
N ASN A 157 -2.78 9.56 -17.05
CA ASN A 157 -1.62 10.40 -16.70
C ASN A 157 -1.60 10.80 -15.22
N MET A 158 -1.94 9.88 -14.32
CA MET A 158 -1.93 10.10 -12.88
C MET A 158 -0.51 10.04 -12.30
N LYS A 159 -0.30 10.68 -11.16
CA LYS A 159 0.88 10.44 -10.32
C LYS A 159 0.76 9.06 -9.70
N ILE A 160 1.60 8.10 -10.09
CA ILE A 160 1.57 6.72 -9.60
C ILE A 160 2.88 6.34 -8.93
N ALA A 161 2.77 5.63 -7.81
CA ALA A 161 3.87 4.90 -7.19
C ALA A 161 3.63 3.40 -7.37
N CYS A 162 4.58 2.73 -8.01
CA CYS A 162 4.51 1.29 -8.25
C CYS A 162 5.08 0.54 -7.04
N GLU A 163 4.26 -0.33 -6.41
CA GLU A 163 4.68 -1.06 -5.22
C GLU A 163 4.94 -2.54 -5.48
N ILE A 164 5.86 -3.09 -4.68
CA ILE A 164 6.06 -4.52 -4.48
C ILE A 164 5.77 -4.90 -3.03
N PHE A 165 5.49 -6.18 -2.79
CA PHE A 165 5.24 -6.72 -1.46
C PHE A 165 6.45 -7.49 -0.95
N ALA A 166 6.91 -7.17 0.24
CA ALA A 166 8.13 -7.74 0.81
C ALA A 166 7.99 -9.23 1.17
N ASP A 167 6.79 -9.67 1.51
CA ASP A 167 6.45 -10.99 2.02
C ASP A 167 5.71 -11.87 1.01
N ARG A 168 5.64 -11.47 -0.27
CA ARG A 168 4.84 -12.15 -1.29
C ARG A 168 5.68 -12.62 -2.48
N ASN A 169 5.33 -13.79 -2.98
CA ASN A 169 5.84 -14.28 -4.26
C ASN A 169 4.90 -13.91 -5.42
N TYR A 170 5.46 -13.91 -6.63
CA TYR A 170 4.78 -13.54 -7.87
C TYR A 170 4.71 -14.71 -8.84
N GLU A 171 3.61 -14.82 -9.58
CA GLU A 171 3.44 -15.72 -10.71
C GLU A 171 4.13 -15.14 -11.96
N ASP A 172 4.26 -15.95 -13.01
CA ASP A 172 4.93 -15.57 -14.26
C ASP A 172 4.20 -14.51 -15.11
N ASP A 173 3.00 -14.16 -14.73
CA ASP A 173 2.20 -13.07 -15.28
C ASP A 173 2.30 -11.76 -14.46
N GLY A 174 3.06 -11.76 -13.36
CA GLY A 174 3.25 -10.62 -12.48
C GLY A 174 2.22 -10.52 -11.35
N ASN A 175 1.21 -11.38 -11.32
CA ASN A 175 0.25 -11.41 -10.22
C ASN A 175 0.84 -12.04 -8.96
N LEU A 176 0.29 -11.66 -7.79
CA LEU A 176 0.66 -12.29 -6.53
C LEU A 176 0.22 -13.76 -6.51
N VAL A 177 1.08 -14.64 -6.04
CA VAL A 177 0.71 -16.04 -5.78
C VAL A 177 -0.45 -16.08 -4.79
N SER A 178 -1.52 -16.81 -5.13
CA SER A 178 -2.70 -16.94 -4.28
C SER A 178 -2.32 -17.45 -2.88
N ARG A 179 -2.83 -16.82 -1.81
CA ARG A 179 -2.58 -17.25 -0.41
C ARG A 179 -2.99 -18.70 -0.12
N LYS A 180 -3.80 -19.31 -1.00
CA LYS A 180 -4.18 -20.73 -0.92
C LYS A 180 -3.10 -21.69 -1.44
N LYS A 181 -2.11 -21.17 -2.18
CA LYS A 181 -1.02 -21.97 -2.71
C LYS A 181 0.15 -22.03 -1.72
N PRO A 182 0.90 -23.15 -1.64
CA PRO A 182 2.21 -23.15 -1.01
C PRO A 182 3.10 -22.12 -1.69
N HIS A 183 4.05 -21.56 -0.99
CA HIS A 183 4.97 -20.52 -1.46
C HIS A 183 4.34 -19.14 -1.74
N ALA A 184 3.10 -18.90 -1.32
CA ALA A 184 2.49 -17.58 -1.46
C ALA A 184 3.20 -16.51 -0.60
N LEU A 185 3.72 -16.92 0.56
CA LEU A 185 4.34 -16.04 1.54
C LEU A 185 5.83 -16.34 1.72
N ILE A 186 6.62 -15.30 1.87
CA ILE A 186 8.02 -15.34 2.28
C ILE A 186 8.06 -15.01 3.78
N THR A 187 8.27 -16.02 4.62
CA THR A 187 8.22 -15.88 6.08
C THR A 187 9.59 -15.71 6.72
N ASN A 188 10.65 -16.05 5.98
CA ASN A 188 12.02 -15.91 6.46
C ASN A 188 12.51 -14.47 6.22
N PRO A 189 12.94 -13.73 7.28
CA PRO A 189 13.40 -12.34 7.12
C PRO A 189 14.63 -12.17 6.21
N ASP A 190 15.54 -13.14 6.19
CA ASP A 190 16.74 -13.08 5.35
C ASP A 190 16.42 -13.32 3.88
N GLU A 191 15.43 -14.15 3.58
CA GLU A 191 14.90 -14.33 2.23
C GLU A 191 14.15 -13.09 1.79
N ALA A 192 13.25 -12.55 2.60
CA ALA A 192 12.47 -11.35 2.30
C ALA A 192 13.37 -10.16 1.97
N LYS A 193 14.42 -9.87 2.78
CA LYS A 193 15.32 -8.75 2.51
C LYS A 193 16.13 -8.93 1.22
N LYS A 194 16.57 -10.16 0.88
CA LYS A 194 17.27 -10.45 -0.38
C LYS A 194 16.35 -10.32 -1.57
N HIS A 195 15.13 -10.83 -1.46
CA HIS A 195 14.09 -10.76 -2.46
C HIS A 195 13.76 -9.30 -2.82
N VAL A 196 13.46 -8.49 -1.80
CA VAL A 196 13.19 -7.05 -1.96
C VAL A 196 14.39 -6.33 -2.60
N LEU A 197 15.60 -6.52 -2.09
CA LEU A 197 16.79 -5.83 -2.61
C LEU A 197 17.05 -6.19 -4.07
N SER A 198 16.89 -7.46 -4.44
CA SER A 198 17.03 -7.92 -5.83
C SER A 198 16.02 -7.25 -6.74
N MET A 199 14.75 -7.24 -6.38
CA MET A 199 13.69 -6.59 -7.20
C MET A 199 13.95 -5.08 -7.35
N VAL A 200 14.25 -4.39 -6.26
CA VAL A 200 14.49 -2.95 -6.28
C VAL A 200 15.71 -2.58 -7.11
N LYS A 201 16.84 -3.30 -6.96
CA LYS A 201 18.06 -3.02 -7.73
C LYS A 201 17.91 -3.32 -9.22
N ASN A 202 17.21 -4.40 -9.56
CA ASN A 202 17.05 -4.84 -10.93
C ASN A 202 15.86 -4.15 -11.62
N GLN A 203 15.01 -3.43 -10.88
CA GLN A 203 13.74 -2.89 -11.38
C GLN A 203 12.96 -3.99 -12.11
N ALA A 204 12.74 -5.11 -11.41
CA ALA A 204 12.05 -6.27 -11.95
C ALA A 204 11.40 -7.09 -10.83
N LEU A 205 10.21 -7.65 -11.09
CA LEU A 205 9.61 -8.66 -10.22
C LEU A 205 10.41 -9.96 -10.32
N ASN A 206 10.66 -10.60 -9.18
CA ASN A 206 11.18 -11.96 -9.12
C ASN A 206 10.01 -12.94 -8.98
N CYS A 207 9.69 -13.66 -10.04
CA CYS A 207 8.64 -14.68 -10.01
C CYS A 207 9.13 -15.95 -9.30
N HIS A 208 8.17 -16.70 -8.74
CA HIS A 208 8.45 -17.97 -8.05
C HIS A 208 9.17 -18.99 -8.95
N SER A 209 8.92 -18.97 -10.25
CA SER A 209 9.59 -19.83 -11.23
C SER A 209 11.08 -19.50 -11.46
N GLY A 210 11.54 -18.31 -10.98
CA GLY A 210 12.84 -17.74 -11.31
C GLY A 210 12.82 -16.76 -12.49
N LYS A 211 11.67 -16.58 -13.16
CA LYS A 211 11.49 -15.55 -14.18
C LYS A 211 11.60 -14.16 -13.56
N GLN A 212 12.19 -13.22 -14.29
CA GLN A 212 12.18 -11.81 -13.95
C GLN A 212 11.30 -11.02 -14.93
N ILE A 213 10.46 -10.13 -14.43
CA ILE A 213 9.60 -9.26 -15.23
C ILE A 213 10.05 -7.82 -14.99
N PRO A 214 10.66 -7.15 -15.98
CA PRO A 214 11.04 -5.74 -15.88
C PRO A 214 9.85 -4.86 -15.53
N CYS A 215 9.99 -4.00 -14.54
CA CYS A 215 8.93 -3.12 -14.06
C CYS A 215 9.52 -1.91 -13.33
N GLU A 216 8.69 -0.90 -13.08
CA GLU A 216 9.03 0.21 -12.20
C GLU A 216 8.72 -0.14 -10.75
N ILE A 217 9.62 0.20 -9.83
CA ILE A 217 9.43 -0.04 -8.39
C ILE A 217 9.80 1.23 -7.63
N ASP A 218 8.80 1.85 -7.01
CA ASP A 218 8.92 3.08 -6.22
C ASP A 218 8.76 2.82 -4.72
N SER A 219 8.01 1.77 -4.36
CA SER A 219 7.65 1.50 -2.97
C SER A 219 7.68 0.01 -2.64
N VAL A 220 8.01 -0.28 -1.39
CA VAL A 220 8.00 -1.63 -0.81
C VAL A 220 6.94 -1.66 0.28
N CYS A 221 5.88 -2.44 0.08
CA CYS A 221 4.88 -2.70 1.10
C CYS A 221 5.40 -3.76 2.08
N ILE A 222 5.32 -3.43 3.38
CA ILE A 222 5.58 -4.37 4.47
C ILE A 222 4.31 -4.52 5.32
N HIS A 223 4.09 -5.71 5.83
CA HIS A 223 2.99 -5.99 6.75
C HIS A 223 3.50 -6.12 8.19
N GLY A 224 2.68 -5.71 9.16
CA GLY A 224 3.05 -5.63 10.56
C GLY A 224 2.30 -6.57 11.50
N ASP A 225 1.71 -7.65 10.98
CA ASP A 225 0.73 -8.48 11.69
C ASP A 225 1.26 -9.21 12.95
N ASN A 226 2.58 -9.20 13.18
CA ASN A 226 3.20 -9.83 14.34
C ASN A 226 4.63 -9.34 14.60
N VAL A 227 5.23 -9.75 15.75
CA VAL A 227 6.61 -9.39 16.13
C VAL A 227 7.67 -9.80 15.09
N SER A 228 7.46 -10.91 14.40
CA SER A 228 8.37 -11.35 13.31
C SER A 228 8.35 -10.37 12.14
N SER A 229 7.17 -9.85 11.79
CA SER A 229 7.00 -8.86 10.73
C SER A 229 7.72 -7.55 11.03
N LEU A 230 7.73 -7.11 12.30
CA LEU A 230 8.47 -5.92 12.73
C LEU A 230 9.98 -6.08 12.55
N ASN A 231 10.52 -7.25 12.89
CA ASN A 231 11.94 -7.55 12.69
C ASN A 231 12.29 -7.62 11.20
N THR A 232 11.41 -8.20 10.39
CA THR A 232 11.56 -8.24 8.93
C THR A 232 11.58 -6.82 8.35
N ALA A 233 10.66 -5.95 8.78
CA ALA A 233 10.60 -4.56 8.36
C ALA A 233 11.91 -3.80 8.68
N LYS A 234 12.42 -3.95 9.92
CA LYS A 234 13.71 -3.37 10.33
C LYS A 234 14.86 -3.89 9.47
N SER A 235 14.91 -5.20 9.22
CA SER A 235 15.94 -5.84 8.41
C SER A 235 15.93 -5.34 6.96
N ILE A 236 14.75 -5.22 6.36
CA ILE A 236 14.58 -4.67 5.00
C ILE A 236 15.06 -3.22 4.94
N LYS A 237 14.60 -2.36 5.87
CA LYS A 237 15.03 -0.96 5.95
C LYS A 237 16.54 -0.82 5.99
N LEU A 238 17.20 -1.53 6.91
CA LEU A 238 18.65 -1.51 7.06
C LEU A 238 19.36 -1.98 5.78
N ASN A 239 18.91 -3.11 5.21
CA ASN A 239 19.52 -3.67 4.00
C ASN A 239 19.40 -2.72 2.80
N LEU A 240 18.29 -2.01 2.63
CA LEU A 240 18.13 -1.02 1.56
C LEU A 240 19.10 0.16 1.75
N VAL A 241 19.22 0.70 2.97
CA VAL A 241 20.12 1.81 3.30
C VAL A 241 21.59 1.42 3.12
N GLU A 242 22.00 0.26 3.63
CA GLU A 242 23.36 -0.28 3.49
C GLU A 242 23.76 -0.50 2.02
N ASN A 243 22.77 -0.72 1.17
CA ASN A 243 22.98 -0.85 -0.29
C ASN A 243 22.84 0.47 -1.07
N GLY A 244 22.87 1.61 -0.37
CA GLY A 244 22.95 2.95 -0.97
C GLY A 244 21.60 3.49 -1.48
N LEU A 245 20.48 2.92 -1.05
CA LEU A 245 19.15 3.43 -1.39
C LEU A 245 18.75 4.55 -0.41
N ILE A 246 18.10 5.58 -0.93
CA ILE A 246 17.65 6.75 -0.16
C ILE A 246 16.16 6.56 0.14
N LEU A 247 15.84 6.37 1.40
CA LEU A 247 14.45 6.19 1.83
C LEU A 247 13.74 7.54 1.92
N LYS A 248 12.55 7.64 1.32
CA LYS A 248 11.75 8.86 1.25
C LYS A 248 10.26 8.59 1.49
N PRO A 249 9.53 9.50 2.16
CA PRO A 249 8.07 9.55 2.04
C PRO A 249 7.67 9.74 0.57
N LEU A 250 6.55 9.16 0.15
CA LEU A 250 6.08 9.29 -1.24
C LEU A 250 6.02 10.75 -1.68
N SER A 251 5.43 11.61 -0.85
CA SER A 251 5.32 13.05 -1.13
C SER A 251 6.65 13.81 -1.25
N ALA A 252 7.77 13.23 -0.78
CA ALA A 252 9.10 13.84 -0.84
C ALA A 252 10.02 13.22 -1.90
N MET A 253 9.56 12.24 -2.66
CA MET A 253 10.33 11.64 -3.75
C MET A 253 10.41 12.59 -4.95
N LYS A 254 11.59 12.67 -5.58
CA LYS A 254 11.82 13.53 -6.76
C LYS A 254 10.87 13.24 -7.93
N LYS A 255 10.39 12.00 -8.02
CA LYS A 255 9.42 11.58 -9.06
C LYS A 255 8.11 12.39 -9.00
N PHE A 256 7.73 12.90 -7.84
CA PHE A 256 6.43 13.56 -7.59
C PHE A 256 6.54 15.07 -7.36
N ASN A 257 7.77 15.61 -7.35
CA ASN A 257 8.07 17.04 -7.13
C ASN A 257 8.63 17.71 -8.37
#